data_9f097c7da30c9e50a56b899540881aad
#
_entry.id   9f097c7da30c9e50a56b899540881aad
#
_cell.length_a   1.000
_cell.length_b   1.000
_cell.length_c   1.000
_cell.angle_alpha   90.00
_cell.angle_beta   90.00
_cell.angle_gamma   90.00
#
_symmetry.space_group_name_H-M   'P 1'
#
loop_
_entity.id
_entity.type
_entity.pdbx_description
1 polymer ?
#
loop_
_entity_poly.entity_id
_entity_poly.type
_entity_poly.pdbx_seq_one_letter_code
_entity_poly.pdbx_strand_id
1 'polypeptide(L)'
;MKFVRQALREECMTITKADMVKIICEKMGFTSKESTAIVDQVFGILKATMEDGKKIKISGFGNFVVRQKRPRKGRNPKTGEEMLISGRRVVTFKPSIVLRKALNKKEGSEIQSPFQEG
;
A
#
# COMPACT_ATOMS: atom_id res chain seq x y z
N MET A 1 3.37 -15.72 12.56
CA MET A 1 3.48 -14.65 12.52
C MET A 1 3.81 -13.93 13.72
N LYS A 2 4.15 -14.56 14.80
CA LYS A 2 4.57 -13.91 15.84
C LYS A 2 5.75 -13.08 15.57
N PHE A 3 6.67 -13.56 14.80
CA PHE A 3 7.84 -12.84 14.48
C PHE A 3 7.52 -11.48 13.84
N VAL A 4 6.66 -11.46 12.89
CA VAL A 4 6.33 -10.26 12.23
C VAL A 4 5.60 -9.31 13.17
N ARG A 5 4.69 -9.87 13.93
CA ARG A 5 3.94 -9.08 14.79
C ARG A 5 4.81 -8.44 15.84
N GLN A 6 5.79 -9.15 16.36
CA GLN A 6 6.60 -8.64 17.30
C GLN A 6 7.45 -7.51 16.78
N ALA A 7 7.98 -7.67 15.60
CA ALA A 7 8.76 -6.66 15.00
C ALA A 7 7.97 -5.38 14.83
N LEU A 8 6.76 -5.50 14.38
CA LEU A 8 5.96 -4.34 14.19
C LEU A 8 5.68 -3.65 15.50
N ARG A 9 5.45 -4.43 16.53
CA ARG A 9 5.16 -3.83 17.73
C ARG A 9 6.32 -3.10 18.32
N GLU A 10 7.44 -3.68 18.30
CA GLU A 10 8.52 -3.11 18.89
C GLU A 10 9.00 -1.87 18.23
N GLU A 11 9.03 -1.86 17.00
CA GLU A 11 9.54 -0.76 16.37
C GLU A 11 8.62 0.15 15.80
N CYS A 12 7.48 -0.15 15.72
CA CYS A 12 6.50 0.65 15.19
C CYS A 12 6.94 1.17 13.96
N MET A 13 7.47 0.44 13.22
CA MET A 13 7.85 0.94 12.12
C MET A 13 7.55 0.53 10.85
N THR A 14 8.19 0.69 9.94
CA THR A 14 7.97 0.45 8.54
C THR A 14 8.52 -0.86 8.16
N ILE A 15 7.85 -1.55 7.33
CA ILE A 15 8.35 -2.78 6.76
C ILE A 15 8.96 -2.44 5.44
N THR A 16 10.20 -2.82 5.19
CA THR A 16 10.86 -2.52 3.95
C THR A 16 10.91 -3.77 3.08
N LYS A 17 11.41 -3.62 1.87
CA LYS A 17 11.56 -4.77 0.98
C LYS A 17 12.51 -5.78 1.60
N ALA A 18 13.53 -5.33 2.28
CA ALA A 18 14.46 -6.25 2.92
C ALA A 18 13.76 -7.10 3.96
N ASP A 19 12.82 -6.52 4.68
CA ASP A 19 12.07 -7.25 5.67
C ASP A 19 11.19 -8.30 5.00
N MET A 20 10.62 -7.97 3.86
CA MET A 20 9.79 -8.92 3.14
C MET A 20 10.63 -10.07 2.65
N VAL A 21 11.83 -9.79 2.18
CA VAL A 21 12.72 -10.82 1.70
C VAL A 21 13.05 -11.78 2.83
N LYS A 22 13.29 -11.24 4.02
CA LYS A 22 13.61 -12.08 5.12
C LYS A 22 12.44 -12.96 5.51
N ILE A 23 11.25 -12.44 5.53
CA ILE A 23 10.06 -13.19 5.87
C ILE A 23 9.83 -14.30 4.85
N ILE A 24 10.01 -14.00 3.59
CA ILE A 24 9.81 -15.02 2.56
C ILE A 24 10.85 -16.12 2.69
N CYS A 25 12.08 -15.75 2.98
CA CYS A 25 13.11 -16.74 3.16
C CYS A 25 12.71 -17.68 4.29
N GLU A 26 12.27 -17.15 5.37
CA GLU A 26 11.92 -17.96 6.50
C GLU A 26 10.68 -18.77 6.29
N LYS A 27 9.67 -18.22 5.70
CA LYS A 27 8.46 -18.95 5.53
C LYS A 27 8.44 -19.90 4.38
N MET A 28 9.06 -19.56 3.29
CA MET A 28 8.99 -20.40 2.13
C MET A 28 10.22 -21.29 1.95
N GLY A 29 11.25 -21.05 2.71
CA GLY A 29 12.43 -21.87 2.57
C GLY A 29 13.28 -21.55 1.37
N PHE A 30 13.06 -20.41 0.73
CA PHE A 30 13.87 -20.03 -0.40
C PHE A 30 15.16 -19.40 0.08
N THR A 31 16.14 -19.33 -0.78
CA THR A 31 17.39 -18.69 -0.40
C THR A 31 17.17 -17.18 -0.42
N SER A 32 18.08 -16.45 0.14
CA SER A 32 17.99 -15.02 0.16
C SER A 32 17.97 -14.46 -1.23
N LYS A 33 18.76 -15.01 -2.12
CA LYS A 33 18.80 -14.58 -3.47
C LYS A 33 17.49 -14.79 -4.17
N GLU A 34 16.89 -15.94 -3.98
CA GLU A 34 15.62 -16.24 -4.61
C GLU A 34 14.53 -15.35 -4.06
N SER A 35 14.55 -15.12 -2.76
CA SER A 35 13.53 -14.29 -2.14
C SER A 35 13.63 -12.85 -2.62
N THR A 36 14.86 -12.37 -2.78
CA THR A 36 15.04 -11.02 -3.27
C THR A 36 14.51 -10.90 -4.69
N ALA A 37 14.77 -11.89 -5.51
CA ALA A 37 14.31 -11.87 -6.88
C ALA A 37 12.80 -11.86 -6.94
N ILE A 38 12.16 -12.64 -6.10
CA ILE A 38 10.71 -12.70 -6.08
C ILE A 38 10.12 -11.35 -5.69
N VAL A 39 10.62 -10.75 -4.63
CA VAL A 39 10.10 -9.49 -4.17
C VAL A 39 10.31 -8.41 -5.24
N ASP A 40 11.48 -8.38 -5.85
CA ASP A 40 11.75 -7.40 -6.87
C ASP A 40 10.85 -7.58 -8.08
N GLN A 41 10.58 -8.82 -8.44
CA GLN A 41 9.71 -9.05 -9.56
C GLN A 41 8.28 -8.63 -9.27
N VAL A 42 7.79 -8.90 -8.08
CA VAL A 42 6.44 -8.52 -7.73
C VAL A 42 6.30 -6.99 -7.80
N PHE A 43 7.23 -6.27 -7.22
CA PHE A 43 7.12 -4.82 -7.24
C PHE A 43 7.37 -4.27 -8.64
N GLY A 44 8.19 -4.93 -9.43
CA GLY A 44 8.39 -4.53 -10.80
C GLY A 44 7.12 -4.64 -11.62
N ILE A 45 6.37 -5.71 -11.41
CA ILE A 45 5.12 -5.91 -12.11
C ILE A 45 4.11 -4.85 -11.68
N LEU A 46 4.05 -4.55 -10.39
CA LEU A 46 3.13 -3.55 -9.91
C LEU A 46 3.46 -2.18 -10.49
N LYS A 47 4.72 -1.84 -10.53
CA LYS A 47 5.12 -0.57 -11.06
C LYS A 47 4.81 -0.47 -12.55
N ALA A 48 5.13 -1.48 -13.30
CA ALA A 48 4.90 -1.47 -14.73
C ALA A 48 3.41 -1.35 -15.04
N THR A 49 2.59 -2.04 -14.27
CA THR A 49 1.15 -2.00 -14.50
C THR A 49 0.61 -0.60 -14.20
N MET A 50 1.11 0.01 -13.15
CA MET A 50 0.64 1.33 -12.82
C MET A 50 1.15 2.37 -13.81
N GLU A 51 2.32 2.17 -14.36
CA GLU A 51 2.82 3.08 -15.35
C GLU A 51 1.97 3.05 -16.60
N ASP A 52 1.37 1.90 -16.88
CA ASP A 52 0.50 1.80 -18.02
C ASP A 52 -0.86 2.39 -17.69
N GLY A 53 -1.12 2.82 -16.50
CA GLY A 53 -2.40 3.38 -16.12
C GLY A 53 -3.46 2.35 -15.81
N LYS A 54 -3.08 1.12 -15.62
CA LYS A 54 -4.05 0.08 -15.36
C LYS A 54 -4.29 -0.11 -13.88
N LYS A 55 -5.44 -0.63 -13.57
CA LYS A 55 -5.80 -0.87 -12.20
C LYS A 55 -5.24 -2.21 -11.74
N ILE A 56 -4.79 -2.32 -10.53
CA ILE A 56 -4.33 -3.56 -9.99
C ILE A 56 -5.28 -4.00 -8.90
N LYS A 57 -5.81 -5.20 -9.02
CA LYS A 57 -6.72 -5.71 -8.03
C LYS A 57 -6.11 -6.89 -7.34
N ILE A 58 -5.90 -6.82 -6.06
CA ILE A 58 -5.34 -7.92 -5.30
C ILE A 58 -6.42 -8.44 -4.39
N SER A 59 -6.88 -9.65 -4.67
CA SER A 59 -7.99 -10.24 -3.95
C SER A 59 -7.70 -10.30 -2.48
N GLY A 60 -8.61 -9.88 -1.69
CA GLY A 60 -8.46 -9.95 -0.24
C GLY A 60 -7.57 -8.86 0.34
N PHE A 61 -6.99 -8.03 -0.49
CA PHE A 61 -6.12 -7.01 -0.01
C PHE A 61 -6.64 -5.64 -0.41
N GLY A 62 -6.76 -5.37 -1.65
CA GLY A 62 -7.25 -4.07 -2.10
C GLY A 62 -6.95 -3.82 -3.53
N ASN A 63 -7.22 -2.61 -3.97
CA ASN A 63 -7.00 -2.22 -5.33
C ASN A 63 -6.15 -0.99 -5.40
N PHE A 64 -5.25 -0.95 -6.40
CA PHE A 64 -4.49 0.24 -6.65
C PHE A 64 -5.04 0.84 -7.92
N VAL A 65 -5.48 2.06 -7.87
CA VAL A 65 -6.10 2.72 -9.00
C VAL A 65 -5.28 3.93 -9.37
N VAL A 66 -4.99 4.08 -10.65
CA VAL A 66 -4.24 5.23 -11.11
C VAL A 66 -5.23 6.26 -11.62
N ARG A 67 -5.16 7.47 -11.13
CA ARG A 67 -6.04 8.51 -11.56
C ARG A 67 -5.30 9.62 -12.18
N GLN A 68 -5.89 10.21 -13.21
CA GLN A 68 -5.29 11.32 -13.89
C GLN A 68 -5.93 12.57 -13.31
N LYS A 69 -5.16 13.41 -12.66
CA LYS A 69 -5.72 14.62 -12.12
C LYS A 69 -5.51 15.75 -13.07
N ARG A 70 -6.53 16.59 -13.26
CA ARG A 70 -6.43 17.68 -14.16
C ARG A 70 -5.70 18.84 -13.55
N PRO A 71 -5.14 19.71 -14.35
CA PRO A 71 -4.53 20.91 -13.83
C PRO A 71 -5.59 21.74 -13.13
N ARG A 72 -5.24 22.39 -12.08
CA ARG A 72 -6.20 23.21 -11.36
C ARG A 72 -5.49 24.34 -10.66
N LYS A 73 -6.23 25.31 -10.23
CA LYS A 73 -5.65 26.42 -9.55
C LYS A 73 -5.51 26.12 -8.08
N GLY A 74 -4.43 26.52 -7.49
CA GLY A 74 -4.23 26.35 -6.07
C GLY A 74 -3.62 27.59 -5.51
N ARG A 75 -3.26 27.59 -4.25
CA ARG A 75 -2.62 28.71 -3.64
C ARG A 75 -1.40 28.28 -2.90
N ASN A 76 -0.39 29.10 -2.94
CA ASN A 76 0.81 28.83 -2.22
C ASN A 76 0.53 29.10 -0.75
N PRO A 77 0.63 28.14 0.11
CA PRO A 77 0.28 28.35 1.51
C PRO A 77 1.19 29.36 2.19
N LYS A 78 2.35 29.62 1.67
CA LYS A 78 3.19 30.56 2.28
C LYS A 78 2.92 31.96 1.85
N THR A 79 2.66 32.21 0.60
CA THR A 79 2.47 33.54 0.11
C THR A 79 1.04 33.87 -0.20
N GLY A 80 0.19 32.89 -0.32
CA GLY A 80 -1.18 33.10 -0.69
C GLY A 80 -1.39 33.39 -2.14
N GLU A 81 -0.37 33.35 -2.94
CA GLU A 81 -0.53 33.60 -4.33
C GLU A 81 -1.12 32.48 -5.09
N GLU A 82 -1.87 32.75 -6.11
CA GLU A 82 -2.47 31.71 -6.89
C GLU A 82 -1.43 31.09 -7.76
N MET A 83 -1.50 29.82 -7.96
CA MET A 83 -0.60 29.13 -8.84
C MET A 83 -1.32 28.04 -9.52
N LEU A 84 -0.80 27.58 -10.63
CA LEU A 84 -1.43 26.52 -11.37
C LEU A 84 -0.78 25.23 -10.98
N ILE A 85 -1.55 24.27 -10.54
CA ILE A 85 -1.06 22.96 -10.21
C ILE A 85 -1.21 22.12 -11.43
N SER A 86 -0.10 21.59 -11.94
CA SER A 86 -0.16 20.83 -13.18
C SER A 86 -0.88 19.53 -13.00
N GLY A 87 -1.36 19.01 -14.08
CA GLY A 87 -2.00 17.72 -14.07
C GLY A 87 -0.98 16.64 -13.84
N ARG A 88 -1.40 15.54 -13.26
CA ARG A 88 -0.48 14.44 -13.02
C ARG A 88 -1.24 13.19 -12.71
N ARG A 89 -0.58 12.09 -12.74
CA ARG A 89 -1.18 10.83 -12.38
C ARG A 89 -0.89 10.57 -10.92
N VAL A 90 -1.83 10.04 -10.22
CA VAL A 90 -1.64 9.68 -8.83
C VAL A 90 -2.17 8.29 -8.61
N VAL A 91 -1.67 7.62 -7.62
CA VAL A 91 -2.11 6.27 -7.29
C VAL A 91 -2.92 6.32 -6.02
N THR A 92 -4.07 5.68 -6.04
CA THR A 92 -4.93 5.62 -4.87
C THR A 92 -5.10 4.16 -4.50
N PHE A 93 -4.99 3.85 -3.23
CA PHE A 93 -5.18 2.49 -2.76
C PHE A 93 -6.53 2.39 -2.07
N LYS A 94 -7.34 1.42 -2.48
CA LYS A 94 -8.62 1.19 -1.84
C LYS A 94 -8.59 -0.16 -1.19
N PRO A 95 -8.66 -0.26 0.11
CA PRO A 95 -8.59 -1.56 0.77
C PRO A 95 -9.83 -2.39 0.51
N SER A 96 -9.66 -3.69 0.50
CA SER A 96 -10.79 -4.58 0.29
C SER A 96 -11.57 -4.67 1.59
N ILE A 97 -12.73 -5.26 1.54
CA ILE A 97 -13.54 -5.44 2.72
C ILE A 97 -12.81 -6.31 3.72
N VAL A 98 -12.12 -7.32 3.25
CA VAL A 98 -11.40 -8.23 4.11
C VAL A 98 -10.31 -7.47 4.87
N LEU A 99 -9.56 -6.63 4.17
CA LEU A 99 -8.50 -5.87 4.80
C LEU A 99 -9.09 -4.85 5.77
N ARG A 100 -10.17 -4.22 5.40
CA ARG A 100 -10.79 -3.24 6.23
C ARG A 100 -11.24 -3.85 7.53
N LYS A 101 -11.83 -5.02 7.47
CA LYS A 101 -12.27 -5.69 8.65
C LYS A 101 -11.10 -6.08 9.54
N ALA A 102 -10.02 -6.51 8.94
CA ALA A 102 -8.85 -6.88 9.71
C ALA A 102 -8.27 -5.68 10.42
N LEU A 103 -8.28 -4.53 9.77
CA LEU A 103 -7.73 -3.35 10.39
C LEU A 103 -8.58 -2.83 11.54
N ASN A 104 -9.88 -3.00 11.42
CA ASN A 104 -10.74 -2.48 12.45
C ASN A 104 -11.09 -3.43 13.55
N LYS A 105 -10.59 -4.68 13.46
CA LYS A 105 -10.97 -5.57 14.42
C LYS A 105 -10.02 -5.52 15.51
N LYS A 106 -9.92 -4.78 16.37
CA LYS A 106 -9.04 -4.84 17.31
C LYS A 106 -9.48 -4.82 18.64
N GLU A 107 -8.89 -5.36 19.41
CA GLU A 107 -9.24 -5.42 20.70
C GLU A 107 -10.61 -5.61 20.93
N GLY A 108 -11.17 -6.28 20.24
CA GLY A 108 -12.46 -6.62 20.40
C GLY A 108 -13.37 -5.50 20.32
N SER A 109 -12.98 -4.54 19.88
CA SER A 109 -13.86 -3.51 19.85
C SER A 109 -14.56 -3.56 18.69
N GLU A 110 -15.66 -3.82 18.59
CA GLU A 110 -16.33 -3.88 17.48
C GLU A 110 -16.65 -2.63 17.00
N ILE A 111 -15.99 -1.95 16.50
CA ILE A 111 -16.28 -0.79 15.95
C ILE A 111 -17.23 -0.84 14.94
N GLN A 112 -18.23 -0.24 15.00
CA GLN A 112 -19.15 -0.22 14.02
C GLN A 112 -18.71 0.63 13.01
N SER A 113 -17.95 0.39 12.25
CA SER A 113 -17.43 1.14 11.25
C SER A 113 -18.40 1.86 10.40
N PRO A 114 -18.25 3.01 10.18
CA PRO A 114 -19.11 3.74 9.31
C PRO A 114 -18.86 3.36 7.93
N PHE A 115 -17.85 2.64 7.66
CA PHE A 115 -17.68 2.29 6.37
C PHE A 115 -18.07 1.02 6.15
N GLN A 116 -18.93 0.49 6.69
CA GLN A 116 -19.21 -0.75 6.43
C GLN A 116 -19.57 -1.06 5.17
N GLU A 117 -19.85 -0.40 4.40
CA GLU A 117 -20.27 -0.82 3.20
C GLU A 117 -19.24 -1.17 2.41
N GLY A 118 -18.37 -1.03 2.63
CA GLY A 118 -17.35 -1.55 1.87
C GLY A 118 -17.40 -1.52 0.43
#